data_a2b166c125896a4941f16a87dccd136a
#
_entry.id   a2b166c125896a4941f16a87dccd136a
#
_cell.length_a   1.000
_cell.length_b   1.000
_cell.length_c   1.000
_cell.angle_alpha   90.00
_cell.angle_beta   90.00
_cell.angle_gamma   90.00
#
_symmetry.space_group_name_H-M   'P 1'
#
loop_
_entity.id
_entity.type
_entity.pdbx_description
1 polymer ?
#
loop_
_entity_poly.entity_id
_entity_poly.type
_entity_poly.pdbx_seq_one_letter_code
_entity_poly.pdbx_strand_id
1 'polypeptide(L)'
;MKTEEAIKLNLNSLCVYKGIFEDEIGDKFKRLVDKICINDSLGENLRAYNEFVYSLFSKSSNLNFKEVIVDSMLLSNNPFNITLEEEGEVPAFIEEGIKNELKALGNILSVNSNVIKEILVSRFGTSEENLTRVTSLLDWGISNNVYKNKNNTDFEIIKAKLMNENDWISCTYDLIDFHKKNGTGRSTAYSAFVWERFDGDEEGHLREVKEPDPIKLSDLVGYEMEQKQIINNTEHFLNGAPANNLLLYGSRGTGKSSTVKAILNEYYERGLRLIEVDKEQLSDFTRIIRLLKHKKQKFIIFVDDLVFAENEASYSALKTILEGRVENRPDNILIYATTNRRHLVQEKFSDGDEIHSKDTKEEKLSLADRFGITISFFAPDQKKYLTIVDSLAKSRGINVDKEYLHSEALKWEKWHNGRSPRSARQFIDWLQGEVGDRCYGN
;
A
#
# COMPACT_ATOMS: atom_id res chain seq x y z
N MET A 1 26.71 -0.27 36.28
CA MET A 1 26.84 0.01 34.84
C MET A 1 26.15 1.35 34.59
N LYS A 2 26.78 2.26 33.89
CA LYS A 2 26.18 3.56 33.54
C LYS A 2 25.03 3.39 32.58
N THR A 3 24.06 4.27 32.60
CA THR A 3 22.84 4.18 31.78
C THR A 3 23.17 4.13 30.28
N GLU A 4 24.08 4.96 29.82
CA GLU A 4 24.52 5.00 28.41
C GLU A 4 25.23 3.72 27.96
N GLU A 5 26.02 3.10 28.82
CA GLU A 5 26.67 1.81 28.54
C GLU A 5 25.61 0.69 28.41
N ALA A 6 24.57 0.73 29.24
CA ALA A 6 23.47 -0.23 29.15
C ALA A 6 22.69 -0.09 27.83
N ILE A 7 22.43 1.13 27.38
CA ILE A 7 21.77 1.40 26.10
C ILE A 7 22.62 0.82 24.95
N LYS A 8 23.93 1.10 24.96
CA LYS A 8 24.86 0.61 23.94
C LYS A 8 24.94 -0.91 23.91
N LEU A 9 24.97 -1.57 25.08
CA LEU A 9 24.99 -3.02 25.17
C LEU A 9 23.70 -3.64 24.60
N ASN A 10 22.53 -3.07 24.90
CA ASN A 10 21.26 -3.52 24.34
C ASN A 10 21.25 -3.37 22.80
N LEU A 11 21.72 -2.24 22.24
CA LEU A 11 21.85 -2.05 20.79
C LEU A 11 22.76 -3.10 20.14
N ASN A 12 23.89 -3.40 20.79
CA ASN A 12 24.87 -4.37 20.28
C ASN A 12 24.43 -5.83 20.44
N SER A 13 23.44 -6.13 21.26
CA SER A 13 22.88 -7.47 21.44
C SER A 13 21.84 -7.87 20.40
N LEU A 14 21.38 -6.92 19.54
CA LEU A 14 20.41 -7.18 18.51
C LEU A 14 21.06 -7.94 17.34
N CYS A 15 20.43 -9.02 16.93
CA CYS A 15 20.79 -9.85 15.76
C CYS A 15 19.62 -9.92 14.78
N VAL A 16 18.46 -10.39 15.24
CA VAL A 16 17.23 -10.55 14.43
C VAL A 16 16.66 -9.20 14.04
N TYR A 17 16.56 -8.29 15.01
CA TYR A 17 16.03 -6.94 14.80
C TYR A 17 17.08 -5.87 14.53
N LYS A 18 18.33 -6.26 14.25
CA LYS A 18 19.44 -5.33 13.97
C LYS A 18 19.11 -4.35 12.84
N GLY A 19 18.46 -4.84 11.77
CA GLY A 19 18.11 -4.05 10.60
C GLY A 19 17.22 -2.84 10.89
N ILE A 20 16.45 -2.83 12.00
CA ILE A 20 15.61 -1.71 12.42
C ILE A 20 16.45 -0.44 12.66
N PHE A 21 17.68 -0.61 13.14
CA PHE A 21 18.61 0.49 13.43
C PHE A 21 19.60 0.77 12.29
N GLU A 22 19.40 0.23 11.10
CA GLU A 22 20.23 0.50 9.91
C GLU A 22 19.59 1.57 9.00
N ASP A 23 18.36 1.99 9.28
CA ASP A 23 17.75 3.14 8.62
C ASP A 23 18.33 4.47 9.15
N GLU A 24 17.95 5.58 8.50
CA GLU A 24 18.47 6.91 8.83
C GLU A 24 18.26 7.30 10.31
N ILE A 25 17.06 7.03 10.86
CA ILE A 25 16.73 7.38 12.25
C ILE A 25 17.51 6.48 13.22
N GLY A 26 17.53 5.19 12.98
CA GLY A 26 18.24 4.22 13.80
C GLY A 26 19.75 4.47 13.80
N ASP A 27 20.34 4.80 12.65
CA ASP A 27 21.75 5.14 12.55
C ASP A 27 22.10 6.43 13.34
N LYS A 28 21.26 7.47 13.22
CA LYS A 28 21.43 8.71 14.00
C LYS A 28 21.30 8.47 15.52
N PHE A 29 20.36 7.59 15.93
CA PHE A 29 20.24 7.20 17.34
C PHE A 29 21.49 6.45 17.83
N LYS A 30 22.01 5.48 17.06
CA LYS A 30 23.26 4.79 17.40
C LYS A 30 24.42 5.76 17.55
N ARG A 31 24.57 6.71 16.61
CA ARG A 31 25.62 7.74 16.67
C ARG A 31 25.49 8.60 17.92
N LEU A 32 24.27 9.00 18.29
CA LEU A 32 24.04 9.75 19.53
C LEU A 32 24.51 8.96 20.76
N VAL A 33 24.11 7.67 20.85
CA VAL A 33 24.53 6.78 21.96
C VAL A 33 26.05 6.61 21.99
N ASP A 34 26.69 6.42 20.82
CA ASP A 34 28.13 6.29 20.72
C ASP A 34 28.88 7.56 21.20
N LYS A 35 28.41 8.75 20.78
CA LYS A 35 29.00 10.02 21.21
C LYS A 35 28.91 10.21 22.73
N ILE A 36 27.75 9.86 23.28
CA ILE A 36 27.56 9.89 24.74
C ILE A 36 28.48 8.88 25.45
N CYS A 37 28.66 7.69 24.92
CA CYS A 37 29.52 6.68 25.56
C CYS A 37 31.02 7.01 25.51
N ILE A 38 31.49 7.59 24.41
CA ILE A 38 32.92 7.95 24.22
C ILE A 38 33.29 9.19 25.07
N ASN A 39 32.32 9.85 25.68
CA ASN A 39 32.52 11.09 26.46
C ASN A 39 33.09 12.24 25.61
N ASP A 40 32.58 12.39 24.40
CA ASP A 40 32.97 13.43 23.46
C ASP A 40 32.61 14.84 23.96
N SER A 41 33.08 15.86 23.29
CA SER A 41 32.80 17.27 23.70
C SER A 41 31.28 17.55 23.74
N LEU A 42 30.86 18.55 24.53
CA LEU A 42 29.46 18.97 24.56
C LEU A 42 28.94 19.33 23.15
N GLY A 43 29.76 20.03 22.35
CA GLY A 43 29.39 20.42 21.00
C GLY A 43 29.04 19.23 20.08
N GLU A 44 29.84 18.16 20.12
CA GLU A 44 29.60 16.94 19.36
C GLU A 44 28.35 16.18 19.85
N ASN A 45 28.12 16.14 21.16
CA ASN A 45 26.90 15.55 21.71
C ASN A 45 25.65 16.33 21.32
N LEU A 46 25.67 17.67 21.39
CA LEU A 46 24.56 18.51 20.94
C LEU A 46 24.28 18.34 19.45
N ARG A 47 25.32 18.23 18.63
CA ARG A 47 25.19 17.98 17.20
C ARG A 47 24.51 16.65 16.94
N ALA A 48 24.99 15.55 17.52
CA ALA A 48 24.41 14.24 17.36
C ALA A 48 22.95 14.16 17.83
N TYR A 49 22.63 14.83 18.95
CA TYR A 49 21.27 14.95 19.46
C TYR A 49 20.35 15.64 18.45
N ASN A 50 20.75 16.80 17.94
CA ASN A 50 19.93 17.56 17.01
C ASN A 50 19.79 16.86 15.64
N GLU A 51 20.82 16.17 15.16
CA GLU A 51 20.75 15.34 13.95
C GLU A 51 19.76 14.21 14.10
N PHE A 52 19.72 13.53 15.24
CA PHE A 52 18.72 12.50 15.54
C PHE A 52 17.31 13.08 15.63
N VAL A 53 17.12 14.16 16.40
CA VAL A 53 15.79 14.79 16.57
C VAL A 53 15.26 15.32 15.23
N TYR A 54 16.13 15.92 14.40
CA TYR A 54 15.75 16.36 13.06
C TYR A 54 15.28 15.21 12.18
N SER A 55 16.02 14.09 12.16
CA SER A 55 15.61 12.91 11.38
C SER A 55 14.31 12.29 11.90
N LEU A 56 14.10 12.29 13.22
CA LEU A 56 12.87 11.82 13.83
C LEU A 56 11.68 12.72 13.47
N PHE A 57 11.87 14.05 13.50
CA PHE A 57 10.85 15.04 13.15
C PHE A 57 10.45 14.96 11.68
N SER A 58 11.39 14.66 10.79
CA SER A 58 11.11 14.55 9.35
C SER A 58 10.19 13.36 8.99
N LYS A 59 10.20 12.30 9.81
CA LYS A 59 9.37 11.10 9.60
C LYS A 59 8.14 11.00 10.51
N SER A 60 8.20 11.62 11.69
CA SER A 60 7.14 11.55 12.70
C SER A 60 6.85 12.93 13.26
N SER A 61 5.69 13.49 12.93
CA SER A 61 5.25 14.78 13.47
C SER A 61 5.13 14.81 15.00
N ASN A 62 4.99 13.63 15.61
CA ASN A 62 4.81 13.49 17.07
C ASN A 62 6.13 13.24 17.82
N LEU A 63 7.27 13.23 17.13
CA LEU A 63 8.59 12.92 17.72
C LEU A 63 8.59 11.63 18.56
N ASN A 64 7.77 10.66 18.18
CA ASN A 64 7.61 9.40 18.93
C ASN A 64 8.54 8.31 18.37
N PHE A 65 9.73 8.20 18.97
CA PHE A 65 10.73 7.21 18.57
C PHE A 65 10.22 5.77 18.76
N LYS A 66 9.46 5.50 19.84
CA LYS A 66 8.88 4.17 20.07
C LYS A 66 7.96 3.76 18.92
N GLU A 67 7.13 4.69 18.41
CA GLU A 67 6.23 4.41 17.29
C GLU A 67 7.02 4.08 16.01
N VAL A 68 8.06 4.83 15.69
CA VAL A 68 8.92 4.58 14.53
C VAL A 68 9.57 3.19 14.59
N ILE A 69 10.08 2.81 15.75
CA ILE A 69 10.72 1.49 15.94
C ILE A 69 9.68 0.36 15.89
N VAL A 70 8.51 0.53 16.49
CA VAL A 70 7.41 -0.46 16.41
C VAL A 70 6.98 -0.67 14.96
N ASP A 71 6.78 0.42 14.20
CA ASP A 71 6.45 0.32 12.78
C ASP A 71 7.56 -0.39 11.99
N SER A 72 8.82 -0.02 12.21
CA SER A 72 9.96 -0.68 11.57
C SER A 72 10.04 -2.17 11.92
N MET A 73 9.77 -2.54 13.18
CA MET A 73 9.78 -3.94 13.64
C MET A 73 8.69 -4.78 12.96
N LEU A 74 7.49 -4.23 12.85
CA LEU A 74 6.34 -4.92 12.25
C LEU A 74 6.41 -4.99 10.72
N LEU A 75 7.06 -3.99 10.08
CA LEU A 75 7.11 -3.83 8.63
C LEU A 75 8.42 -4.32 7.99
N SER A 76 9.47 -4.58 8.76
CA SER A 76 10.73 -5.07 8.23
C SER A 76 10.67 -6.54 7.88
N ASN A 77 11.45 -6.92 6.87
CA ASN A 77 11.80 -8.32 6.65
C ASN A 77 13.03 -8.63 7.52
N ASN A 78 12.87 -9.54 8.46
CA ASN A 78 13.95 -9.98 9.35
C ASN A 78 14.01 -11.51 9.41
N PRO A 79 15.10 -12.12 9.87
CA PRO A 79 15.25 -13.57 9.89
C PRO A 79 14.10 -14.33 10.58
N PHE A 80 13.53 -13.76 11.62
CA PHE A 80 12.41 -14.37 12.35
C PHE A 80 11.14 -14.45 11.49
N ASN A 81 10.69 -13.31 10.96
CA ASN A 81 9.43 -13.30 10.21
C ASN A 81 9.56 -13.98 8.85
N ILE A 82 10.74 -13.96 8.20
CA ILE A 82 11.02 -14.73 6.99
C ILE A 82 10.93 -16.24 7.26
N THR A 83 11.63 -16.75 8.30
CA THR A 83 11.54 -18.17 8.68
C THR A 83 10.11 -18.58 8.97
N LEU A 84 9.36 -17.74 9.68
CA LEU A 84 7.96 -18.00 9.99
C LEU A 84 7.06 -18.03 8.75
N GLU A 85 7.33 -17.19 7.75
CA GLU A 85 6.60 -17.17 6.47
C GLU A 85 6.91 -18.41 5.63
N GLU A 86 8.17 -18.87 5.61
CA GLU A 86 8.62 -20.00 4.81
C GLU A 86 8.32 -21.36 5.45
N GLU A 87 8.58 -21.51 6.74
CA GLU A 87 8.50 -22.80 7.46
C GLU A 87 7.17 -22.97 8.24
N GLY A 88 6.45 -21.87 8.49
CA GLY A 88 5.18 -21.88 9.26
C GLY A 88 5.37 -21.97 10.77
N GLU A 89 6.56 -22.30 11.24
CA GLU A 89 6.93 -22.43 12.67
C GLU A 89 8.25 -21.73 12.96
N VAL A 90 8.42 -21.33 14.22
CA VAL A 90 9.67 -20.72 14.68
C VAL A 90 10.47 -21.75 15.46
N PRO A 91 11.71 -22.05 15.04
CA PRO A 91 12.61 -22.89 15.83
C PRO A 91 12.82 -22.33 17.25
N ALA A 92 12.91 -23.21 18.25
CA ALA A 92 12.99 -22.80 19.66
C ALA A 92 14.18 -21.85 19.95
N PHE A 93 15.30 -22.01 19.27
CA PHE A 93 16.47 -21.12 19.43
C PHE A 93 16.24 -19.70 18.91
N ILE A 94 15.42 -19.55 17.83
CA ILE A 94 15.01 -18.23 17.31
C ILE A 94 14.01 -17.61 18.27
N GLU A 95 13.03 -18.36 18.78
CA GLU A 95 12.06 -17.89 19.77
C GLU A 95 12.74 -17.34 21.05
N GLU A 96 13.73 -18.08 21.57
CA GLU A 96 14.54 -17.63 22.71
C GLU A 96 15.31 -16.33 22.39
N GLY A 97 15.93 -16.29 21.20
CA GLY A 97 16.63 -15.10 20.70
C GLY A 97 15.71 -13.89 20.64
N ILE A 98 14.49 -14.04 20.11
CA ILE A 98 13.51 -12.96 20.01
C ILE A 98 13.11 -12.43 21.38
N LYS A 99 12.85 -13.32 22.37
CA LYS A 99 12.51 -12.91 23.74
C LYS A 99 13.61 -12.03 24.34
N ASN A 100 14.87 -12.41 24.15
CA ASN A 100 16.01 -11.63 24.61
C ASN A 100 16.12 -10.27 23.89
N GLU A 101 15.90 -10.24 22.58
CA GLU A 101 15.95 -9.01 21.81
C GLU A 101 14.76 -8.09 22.08
N LEU A 102 13.55 -8.63 22.31
CA LEU A 102 12.39 -7.83 22.74
C LEU A 102 12.63 -7.16 24.10
N LYS A 103 13.32 -7.85 25.03
CA LYS A 103 13.76 -7.23 26.28
C LYS A 103 14.75 -6.09 26.04
N ALA A 104 15.73 -6.31 25.17
CA ALA A 104 16.71 -5.29 24.80
C ALA A 104 16.06 -4.08 24.14
N LEU A 105 15.11 -4.30 23.20
CA LEU A 105 14.34 -3.25 22.55
C LEU A 105 13.48 -2.46 23.55
N GLY A 106 12.79 -3.13 24.48
CA GLY A 106 12.05 -2.47 25.55
C GLY A 106 12.93 -1.53 26.37
N ASN A 107 14.15 -1.98 26.72
CA ASN A 107 15.13 -1.15 27.44
C ASN A 107 15.61 0.05 26.60
N ILE A 108 15.88 -0.13 25.31
CA ILE A 108 16.26 0.95 24.39
C ILE A 108 15.15 2.00 24.30
N LEU A 109 13.91 1.57 24.19
CA LEU A 109 12.76 2.44 23.98
C LEU A 109 12.22 3.07 25.28
N SER A 110 12.71 2.66 26.44
CA SER A 110 12.50 3.39 27.68
C SER A 110 13.30 4.70 27.75
N VAL A 111 14.29 4.86 26.86
CA VAL A 111 15.09 6.09 26.72
C VAL A 111 14.28 7.16 26.00
N ASN A 112 14.25 8.34 26.58
CA ASN A 112 13.63 9.55 26.02
C ASN A 112 14.57 10.76 26.16
N SER A 113 14.11 11.92 25.71
CA SER A 113 14.89 13.15 25.80
C SER A 113 15.38 13.46 27.22
N ASN A 114 14.58 13.20 28.25
CA ASN A 114 14.96 13.50 29.64
C ASN A 114 16.17 12.67 30.09
N VAL A 115 16.17 11.38 29.79
CA VAL A 115 17.30 10.47 30.13
C VAL A 115 18.60 10.99 29.48
N ILE A 116 18.55 11.37 28.20
CA ILE A 116 19.73 11.89 27.51
C ILE A 116 20.17 13.24 28.09
N LYS A 117 19.23 14.16 28.33
CA LYS A 117 19.52 15.46 28.95
C LYS A 117 20.15 15.32 30.33
N GLU A 118 19.64 14.42 31.18
CA GLU A 118 20.20 14.13 32.48
C GLU A 118 21.66 13.64 32.40
N ILE A 119 21.97 12.75 31.47
CA ILE A 119 23.35 12.31 31.21
C ILE A 119 24.23 13.49 30.81
N LEU A 120 23.78 14.32 29.88
CA LEU A 120 24.54 15.49 29.41
C LEU A 120 24.71 16.54 30.51
N VAL A 121 23.68 16.83 31.31
CA VAL A 121 23.74 17.74 32.46
C VAL A 121 24.73 17.24 33.47
N SER A 122 24.70 15.96 33.82
CA SER A 122 25.61 15.37 34.80
C SER A 122 27.09 15.48 34.40
N ARG A 123 27.38 15.56 33.12
CA ARG A 123 28.73 15.66 32.59
C ARG A 123 29.21 17.08 32.30
N PHE A 124 28.33 17.90 31.76
CA PHE A 124 28.69 19.21 31.20
C PHE A 124 27.97 20.39 31.84
N GLY A 125 27.02 20.13 32.75
CA GLY A 125 26.17 21.16 33.40
C GLY A 125 26.87 21.99 34.48
N THR A 126 28.21 22.04 34.48
CA THR A 126 29.00 22.78 35.49
C THR A 126 28.93 24.31 35.31
N SER A 127 28.54 24.82 34.13
CA SER A 127 28.27 26.22 33.88
C SER A 127 26.80 26.47 33.58
N GLU A 128 26.28 27.64 33.95
CA GLU A 128 24.89 28.03 33.68
C GLU A 128 24.58 28.06 32.18
N GLU A 129 25.56 28.45 31.38
CA GLU A 129 25.43 28.44 29.92
C GLU A 129 25.27 27.03 29.36
N ASN A 130 26.08 26.07 29.77
CA ASN A 130 25.96 24.66 29.33
C ASN A 130 24.67 24.03 29.81
N LEU A 131 24.28 24.31 31.05
CA LEU A 131 23.00 23.82 31.59
C LEU A 131 21.82 24.32 30.75
N THR A 132 21.78 25.61 30.43
CA THR A 132 20.74 26.21 29.59
C THR A 132 20.73 25.59 28.19
N ARG A 133 21.89 25.38 27.57
CA ARG A 133 22.01 24.76 26.23
C ARG A 133 21.45 23.35 26.22
N VAL A 134 21.72 22.54 27.24
CA VAL A 134 21.21 21.15 27.30
C VAL A 134 19.72 21.11 27.62
N THR A 135 19.25 21.92 28.57
CA THR A 135 17.83 21.91 28.98
C THR A 135 16.91 22.46 27.91
N SER A 136 17.39 23.36 27.04
CA SER A 136 16.63 23.91 25.92
C SER A 136 16.55 23.02 24.68
N LEU A 137 17.19 21.85 24.65
CA LEU A 137 17.07 20.89 23.57
C LEU A 137 15.60 20.45 23.40
N LEU A 138 15.18 20.24 22.15
CA LEU A 138 13.83 19.80 21.84
C LEU A 138 13.52 18.42 22.44
N ASP A 139 12.39 18.29 23.09
CA ASP A 139 11.97 17.01 23.69
C ASP A 139 11.43 16.03 22.64
N TRP A 140 11.69 14.74 22.87
CA TRP A 140 11.19 13.64 22.10
C TRP A 140 10.88 12.42 22.99
N GLY A 141 9.99 11.55 22.52
CA GLY A 141 9.63 10.30 23.22
C GLY A 141 8.85 10.50 24.51
N ILE A 142 8.35 11.71 24.79
CA ILE A 142 7.55 12.00 25.96
C ILE A 142 6.09 11.96 25.57
N SER A 143 5.44 10.81 25.72
CA SER A 143 3.99 10.69 25.55
C SER A 143 3.39 9.99 26.74
N ASN A 144 2.54 10.71 27.47
CA ASN A 144 1.73 10.15 28.55
C ASN A 144 0.38 9.62 28.06
N ASN A 145 0.14 9.66 26.76
CA ASN A 145 -1.14 9.24 26.18
C ASN A 145 -1.08 7.76 25.79
N VAL A 146 -2.11 7.01 26.16
CA VAL A 146 -2.35 5.64 25.66
C VAL A 146 -2.51 5.71 24.15
N TYR A 147 -1.73 4.92 23.43
CA TYR A 147 -1.87 4.79 21.97
C TYR A 147 -3.25 4.20 21.67
N LYS A 148 -4.03 4.94 20.89
CA LYS A 148 -5.36 4.50 20.46
C LYS A 148 -5.25 3.88 19.07
N ASN A 149 -5.80 2.68 18.97
CA ASN A 149 -5.99 2.01 17.69
C ASN A 149 -6.78 2.91 16.71
N LYS A 150 -6.23 3.15 15.53
CA LYS A 150 -6.87 3.99 14.50
C LYS A 150 -7.92 3.22 13.70
N ASN A 151 -7.65 1.95 13.43
CA ASN A 151 -8.50 1.06 12.67
C ASN A 151 -8.47 -0.32 13.34
N ASN A 152 -9.53 -1.11 13.19
CA ASN A 152 -9.62 -2.44 13.79
C ASN A 152 -8.92 -3.52 12.95
N THR A 153 -7.73 -3.21 12.39
CA THR A 153 -6.90 -4.16 11.65
C THR A 153 -5.94 -4.89 12.59
N ASP A 154 -5.55 -6.10 12.24
CA ASP A 154 -4.57 -6.87 13.03
C ASP A 154 -3.26 -6.10 13.24
N PHE A 155 -2.83 -5.33 12.23
CA PHE A 155 -1.64 -4.48 12.33
C PHE A 155 -1.79 -3.41 13.42
N GLU A 156 -2.91 -2.69 13.44
CA GLU A 156 -3.15 -1.65 14.44
C GLU A 156 -3.36 -2.24 15.85
N ILE A 157 -3.93 -3.44 15.96
CA ILE A 157 -4.12 -4.14 17.24
C ILE A 157 -2.76 -4.49 17.85
N ILE A 158 -1.86 -5.14 17.08
CA ILE A 158 -0.53 -5.50 17.60
C ILE A 158 0.33 -4.26 17.85
N LYS A 159 0.25 -3.24 16.98
CA LYS A 159 0.92 -1.95 17.18
C LYS A 159 0.48 -1.29 18.49
N ALA A 160 -0.82 -1.19 18.75
CA ALA A 160 -1.36 -0.62 19.96
C ALA A 160 -0.90 -1.39 21.21
N LYS A 161 -0.83 -2.73 21.13
CA LYS A 161 -0.33 -3.56 22.22
C LYS A 161 1.14 -3.23 22.53
N LEU A 162 2.03 -3.25 21.53
CA LEU A 162 3.44 -2.91 21.70
C LEU A 162 3.66 -1.47 22.17
N MET A 163 2.86 -0.53 21.69
CA MET A 163 2.96 0.88 22.09
C MET A 163 2.60 1.09 23.55
N ASN A 164 1.62 0.36 24.09
CA ASN A 164 1.13 0.52 25.45
C ASN A 164 1.82 -0.41 26.46
N GLU A 165 2.48 -1.48 25.99
CA GLU A 165 3.16 -2.46 26.87
C GLU A 165 4.58 -1.98 27.20
N ASN A 166 5.01 -2.25 28.44
CA ASN A 166 6.37 -2.00 28.88
C ASN A 166 7.23 -3.26 28.84
N ASP A 167 6.63 -4.43 29.10
CA ASP A 167 7.30 -5.72 28.97
C ASP A 167 7.01 -6.37 27.63
N TRP A 168 7.87 -6.14 26.67
CA TRP A 168 7.72 -6.66 25.31
C TRP A 168 7.92 -8.18 25.21
N ILE A 169 8.51 -8.83 26.22
CA ILE A 169 8.60 -10.29 26.24
C ILE A 169 7.21 -10.90 26.21
N SER A 170 6.25 -10.28 26.94
CA SER A 170 4.86 -10.73 26.96
C SER A 170 4.17 -10.71 25.59
N CYS A 171 4.67 -9.88 24.66
CA CYS A 171 4.13 -9.76 23.30
C CYS A 171 4.70 -10.80 22.32
N THR A 172 5.62 -11.68 22.73
CA THR A 172 6.29 -12.62 21.82
C THR A 172 5.31 -13.49 21.04
N TYR A 173 4.34 -14.09 21.71
CA TYR A 173 3.37 -14.97 21.04
C TYR A 173 2.39 -14.19 20.17
N ASP A 174 2.00 -12.97 20.57
CA ASP A 174 1.17 -12.11 19.73
C ASP A 174 1.87 -11.70 18.45
N LEU A 175 3.19 -11.45 18.49
CA LEU A 175 4.00 -11.18 17.31
C LEU A 175 4.11 -12.41 16.40
N ILE A 176 4.31 -13.60 16.98
CA ILE A 176 4.32 -14.86 16.24
C ILE A 176 2.98 -15.06 15.55
N ASP A 177 1.87 -14.93 16.27
CA ASP A 177 0.52 -15.11 15.72
C ASP A 177 0.18 -14.07 14.65
N PHE A 178 0.58 -12.81 14.88
CA PHE A 178 0.42 -11.74 13.89
C PHE A 178 1.13 -12.09 12.58
N HIS A 179 2.40 -12.44 12.62
CA HIS A 179 3.16 -12.77 11.42
C HIS A 179 2.74 -14.11 10.80
N LYS A 180 2.29 -15.08 11.61
CA LYS A 180 1.67 -16.32 11.10
C LYS A 180 0.41 -16.03 10.29
N LYS A 181 -0.41 -15.09 10.74
CA LYS A 181 -1.67 -14.73 10.07
C LYS A 181 -1.45 -13.80 8.89
N ASN A 182 -0.66 -12.75 9.08
CA ASN A 182 -0.56 -11.62 8.16
C ASN A 182 0.71 -11.62 7.29
N GLY A 183 1.64 -12.58 7.49
CA GLY A 183 2.91 -12.60 6.77
C GLY A 183 3.86 -11.49 7.20
N THR A 184 4.71 -11.04 6.27
CA THR A 184 5.82 -10.12 6.56
C THR A 184 5.85 -8.92 5.65
N GLY A 185 6.54 -7.86 6.08
CA GLY A 185 6.80 -6.68 5.28
C GLY A 185 5.61 -5.71 5.20
N ARG A 186 5.75 -4.72 4.33
CA ARG A 186 4.78 -3.61 4.21
C ARG A 186 3.38 -4.05 3.79
N SER A 187 3.23 -5.21 3.16
CA SER A 187 1.92 -5.78 2.81
C SER A 187 1.06 -6.17 4.01
N THR A 188 1.62 -6.19 5.22
CA THR A 188 0.85 -6.39 6.46
C THR A 188 0.03 -5.18 6.84
N ALA A 189 0.51 -3.97 6.54
CA ALA A 189 -0.12 -2.70 6.92
C ALA A 189 -0.82 -1.99 5.76
N TYR A 190 -0.34 -2.15 4.53
CA TYR A 190 -0.86 -1.44 3.37
C TYR A 190 -1.59 -2.39 2.43
N SER A 191 -2.71 -1.91 1.88
CA SER A 191 -3.56 -2.68 0.96
C SER A 191 -3.20 -2.47 -0.51
N ALA A 192 -2.65 -1.29 -0.85
CA ALA A 192 -2.33 -0.90 -2.22
C ALA A 192 -0.88 -0.45 -2.38
N PHE A 193 -0.31 -0.78 -3.53
CA PHE A 193 1.06 -0.43 -3.92
C PHE A 193 1.10 0.00 -5.37
N VAL A 194 2.12 0.80 -5.70
CA VAL A 194 2.52 1.10 -7.08
C VAL A 194 3.93 0.54 -7.27
N TRP A 195 4.16 -0.13 -8.38
CA TRP A 195 5.51 -0.51 -8.78
C TRP A 195 6.24 0.70 -9.35
N GLU A 196 7.39 1.01 -8.80
CA GLU A 196 8.22 2.11 -9.27
C GLU A 196 9.64 1.62 -9.56
N ARG A 197 10.14 2.00 -10.73
CA ARG A 197 11.54 1.83 -11.12
C ARG A 197 11.98 3.11 -11.83
N PHE A 198 12.95 3.78 -11.26
CA PHE A 198 13.54 4.97 -11.84
C PHE A 198 14.67 4.61 -12.82
N ASP A 199 14.97 5.50 -13.75
CA ASP A 199 16.11 5.34 -14.66
C ASP A 199 17.42 5.22 -13.87
N GLY A 200 18.14 4.10 -14.09
CA GLY A 200 19.35 3.77 -13.34
C GLY A 200 19.13 2.90 -12.10
N ASP A 201 17.87 2.61 -11.72
CA ASP A 201 17.55 1.63 -10.70
C ASP A 201 17.47 0.23 -11.31
N GLU A 202 18.35 -0.68 -10.88
CA GLU A 202 18.37 -2.05 -11.39
C GLU A 202 17.26 -2.92 -10.80
N GLU A 203 16.76 -2.60 -9.60
CA GLU A 203 15.86 -3.49 -8.87
C GLU A 203 14.38 -3.09 -8.93
N GLY A 204 14.06 -1.80 -8.87
CA GLY A 204 12.70 -1.30 -8.68
C GLY A 204 12.16 -1.65 -7.28
N HIS A 205 11.04 -1.05 -6.90
CA HIS A 205 10.45 -1.28 -5.58
C HIS A 205 8.92 -1.08 -5.57
N LEU A 206 8.29 -1.60 -4.53
CA LEU A 206 6.87 -1.37 -4.25
C LEU A 206 6.74 -0.14 -3.36
N ARG A 207 6.19 0.95 -3.90
CA ARG A 207 5.79 2.11 -3.11
C ARG A 207 4.39 1.91 -2.56
N GLU A 208 4.24 2.05 -1.26
CA GLU A 208 2.93 1.98 -0.60
C GLU A 208 2.02 3.16 -0.94
N VAL A 209 0.75 2.89 -1.16
CA VAL A 209 -0.31 3.90 -1.28
C VAL A 209 -0.96 4.06 0.10
N LYS A 210 -0.68 5.18 0.77
CA LYS A 210 -1.16 5.44 2.14
C LYS A 210 -2.68 5.64 2.19
N GLU A 211 -3.23 6.27 1.16
CA GLU A 211 -4.66 6.58 1.04
C GLU A 211 -5.17 6.08 -0.32
N PRO A 212 -5.53 4.79 -0.42
CA PRO A 212 -6.13 4.27 -1.64
C PRO A 212 -7.50 4.88 -1.89
N ASP A 213 -7.94 4.91 -3.16
CA ASP A 213 -9.26 5.39 -3.56
C ASP A 213 -10.36 4.68 -2.75
N PRO A 214 -11.19 5.39 -1.98
CA PRO A 214 -12.15 4.80 -1.05
C PRO A 214 -13.42 4.24 -1.70
N ILE A 215 -13.45 4.15 -3.03
CA ILE A 215 -14.61 3.69 -3.79
C ILE A 215 -15.08 2.30 -3.36
N LYS A 216 -16.39 2.12 -3.19
CA LYS A 216 -17.01 0.84 -2.81
C LYS A 216 -17.77 0.22 -3.98
N LEU A 217 -17.99 -1.09 -3.92
CA LEU A 217 -18.83 -1.78 -4.91
C LEU A 217 -20.25 -1.22 -4.95
N SER A 218 -20.79 -0.80 -3.81
CA SER A 218 -22.10 -0.13 -3.70
C SER A 218 -22.20 1.21 -4.45
N ASP A 219 -21.07 1.86 -4.72
CA ASP A 219 -21.03 3.15 -5.43
C ASP A 219 -21.06 2.99 -6.95
N LEU A 220 -20.94 1.74 -7.43
CA LEU A 220 -20.87 1.39 -8.84
C LEU A 220 -22.18 0.77 -9.32
N VAL A 221 -23.02 1.60 -9.91
CA VAL A 221 -24.36 1.22 -10.35
C VAL A 221 -24.38 0.86 -11.83
N GLY A 222 -25.18 -0.13 -12.18
CA GLY A 222 -25.54 -0.45 -13.56
C GLY A 222 -24.68 -1.53 -14.23
N TYR A 223 -23.74 -2.16 -13.52
CA TYR A 223 -22.89 -3.23 -14.03
C TYR A 223 -22.83 -4.42 -13.05
N GLU A 224 -23.95 -4.73 -12.43
CA GLU A 224 -24.07 -5.72 -11.37
C GLU A 224 -23.71 -7.14 -11.84
N MET A 225 -24.02 -7.47 -13.10
CA MET A 225 -23.69 -8.76 -13.70
C MET A 225 -22.17 -8.91 -13.92
N GLU A 226 -21.55 -7.86 -14.44
CA GLU A 226 -20.13 -7.77 -14.69
C GLU A 226 -19.35 -7.81 -13.36
N GLN A 227 -19.79 -7.02 -12.39
CA GLN A 227 -19.21 -7.00 -11.04
C GLN A 227 -19.31 -8.38 -10.37
N LYS A 228 -20.45 -9.04 -10.47
CA LYS A 228 -20.63 -10.38 -9.89
C LYS A 228 -19.62 -11.39 -10.42
N GLN A 229 -19.28 -11.33 -11.71
CA GLN A 229 -18.26 -12.22 -12.29
C GLN A 229 -16.87 -11.92 -11.69
N ILE A 230 -16.51 -10.64 -11.51
CA ILE A 230 -15.25 -10.23 -10.91
C ILE A 230 -15.20 -10.66 -9.45
N ILE A 231 -16.27 -10.42 -8.69
CA ILE A 231 -16.44 -10.81 -7.30
C ILE A 231 -16.24 -12.32 -7.14
N ASN A 232 -16.98 -13.12 -7.90
CA ASN A 232 -16.90 -14.59 -7.82
C ASN A 232 -15.48 -15.10 -8.08
N ASN A 233 -14.82 -14.58 -9.12
CA ASN A 233 -13.44 -14.95 -9.44
C ASN A 233 -12.46 -14.55 -8.33
N THR A 234 -12.65 -13.36 -7.73
CA THR A 234 -11.82 -12.89 -6.61
C THR A 234 -12.07 -13.71 -5.35
N GLU A 235 -13.31 -14.09 -5.07
CA GLU A 235 -13.64 -14.98 -3.94
C GLU A 235 -13.04 -16.38 -4.10
N HIS A 236 -13.09 -16.97 -5.29
CA HIS A 236 -12.39 -18.23 -5.57
C HIS A 236 -10.90 -18.10 -5.27
N PHE A 237 -10.27 -17.04 -5.75
CA PHE A 237 -8.86 -16.75 -5.50
C PHE A 237 -8.53 -16.64 -4.02
N LEU A 238 -9.31 -15.89 -3.26
CA LEU A 238 -9.11 -15.71 -1.81
C LEU A 238 -9.30 -16.99 -1.02
N ASN A 239 -10.20 -17.86 -1.48
CA ASN A 239 -10.46 -19.15 -0.86
C ASN A 239 -9.49 -20.26 -1.31
N GLY A 240 -8.46 -19.93 -2.12
CA GLY A 240 -7.48 -20.91 -2.64
C GLY A 240 -8.04 -21.82 -3.73
N ALA A 241 -9.23 -21.55 -4.26
CA ALA A 241 -9.80 -22.25 -5.40
C ALA A 241 -9.20 -21.72 -6.73
N PRO A 242 -9.26 -22.49 -7.81
CA PRO A 242 -8.81 -22.05 -9.12
C PRO A 242 -9.48 -20.73 -9.54
N ALA A 243 -8.68 -19.76 -9.95
CA ALA A 243 -9.13 -18.45 -10.41
C ALA A 243 -8.33 -18.00 -11.64
N ASN A 244 -8.94 -17.14 -12.45
CA ASN A 244 -8.38 -16.69 -13.71
C ASN A 244 -7.88 -15.25 -13.64
N ASN A 245 -6.93 -14.90 -14.51
CA ASN A 245 -6.65 -13.50 -14.82
C ASN A 245 -7.86 -12.87 -15.51
N LEU A 246 -8.10 -11.57 -15.28
CA LEU A 246 -9.25 -10.86 -15.83
C LEU A 246 -8.82 -9.76 -16.80
N LEU A 247 -9.51 -9.69 -17.92
CA LEU A 247 -9.46 -8.56 -18.84
C LEU A 247 -10.82 -7.86 -18.85
N LEU A 248 -10.87 -6.62 -18.35
CA LEU A 248 -12.05 -5.78 -18.39
C LEU A 248 -11.94 -4.84 -19.59
N TYR A 249 -12.76 -5.03 -20.61
CA TYR A 249 -12.72 -4.19 -21.80
C TYR A 249 -14.03 -3.42 -22.02
N GLY A 250 -13.99 -2.31 -22.72
CA GLY A 250 -15.19 -1.58 -23.11
C GLY A 250 -15.05 -0.06 -23.03
N SER A 251 -16.17 0.63 -23.12
CA SER A 251 -16.21 2.09 -23.24
C SER A 251 -15.54 2.81 -22.09
N ARG A 252 -15.00 4.00 -22.36
CA ARG A 252 -14.41 4.85 -21.29
C ARG A 252 -15.49 5.30 -20.32
N GLY A 253 -15.09 5.46 -19.05
CA GLY A 253 -15.97 5.96 -18.00
C GLY A 253 -17.04 4.98 -17.50
N THR A 254 -17.00 3.70 -17.88
CA THR A 254 -17.96 2.67 -17.44
C THR A 254 -17.64 2.04 -16.10
N GLY A 255 -16.53 2.41 -15.45
CA GLY A 255 -16.21 1.96 -14.10
C GLY A 255 -15.27 0.75 -14.02
N LYS A 256 -14.59 0.33 -15.12
CA LYS A 256 -13.66 -0.81 -15.13
C LYS A 256 -12.59 -0.72 -14.03
N SER A 257 -11.77 0.32 -14.07
CA SER A 257 -10.70 0.55 -13.08
C SER A 257 -11.26 0.77 -11.67
N SER A 258 -12.39 1.49 -11.58
CA SER A 258 -13.10 1.70 -10.31
C SER A 258 -13.58 0.39 -9.69
N THR A 259 -14.01 -0.60 -10.49
CA THR A 259 -14.42 -1.91 -9.99
C THR A 259 -13.25 -2.67 -9.39
N VAL A 260 -12.07 -2.63 -10.00
CA VAL A 260 -10.86 -3.27 -9.44
C VAL A 260 -10.47 -2.62 -8.10
N LYS A 261 -10.51 -1.29 -8.03
CA LYS A 261 -10.23 -0.56 -6.77
C LYS A 261 -11.28 -0.87 -5.69
N ALA A 262 -12.56 -0.97 -6.06
CA ALA A 262 -13.63 -1.33 -5.13
C ALA A 262 -13.49 -2.77 -4.60
N ILE A 263 -13.03 -3.71 -5.43
CA ILE A 263 -12.69 -5.09 -5.01
C ILE A 263 -11.59 -5.08 -3.93
N LEU A 264 -10.55 -4.26 -4.09
CA LEU A 264 -9.54 -4.12 -3.04
C LEU A 264 -10.17 -3.68 -1.72
N ASN A 265 -10.99 -2.64 -1.73
CA ASN A 265 -11.62 -2.10 -0.52
C ASN A 265 -12.58 -3.10 0.15
N GLU A 266 -13.22 -3.97 -0.62
CA GLU A 266 -14.10 -5.01 -0.09
C GLU A 266 -13.33 -6.16 0.57
N TYR A 267 -12.16 -6.54 0.01
CA TYR A 267 -11.49 -7.79 0.37
C TYR A 267 -10.11 -7.61 1.03
N TYR A 268 -9.63 -6.39 1.28
CA TYR A 268 -8.31 -6.20 1.87
C TYR A 268 -8.19 -6.83 3.27
N GLU A 269 -9.26 -6.84 4.07
CA GLU A 269 -9.29 -7.50 5.39
C GLU A 269 -9.18 -9.02 5.30
N ARG A 270 -9.55 -9.60 4.14
CA ARG A 270 -9.35 -11.01 3.82
C ARG A 270 -7.98 -11.31 3.21
N GLY A 271 -7.06 -10.37 3.29
CA GLY A 271 -5.68 -10.52 2.83
C GLY A 271 -5.44 -10.15 1.37
N LEU A 272 -6.40 -9.51 0.68
CA LEU A 272 -6.19 -9.02 -0.68
C LEU A 272 -5.27 -7.79 -0.69
N ARG A 273 -4.37 -7.73 -1.67
CA ARG A 273 -3.50 -6.58 -1.95
C ARG A 273 -3.54 -6.24 -3.43
N LEU A 274 -3.44 -4.97 -3.76
CA LEU A 274 -3.40 -4.48 -5.14
C LEU A 274 -2.05 -3.86 -5.45
N ILE A 275 -1.45 -4.23 -6.57
CA ILE A 275 -0.23 -3.62 -7.08
C ILE A 275 -0.52 -3.04 -8.45
N GLU A 276 -0.52 -1.73 -8.54
CA GLU A 276 -0.64 -1.03 -9.83
C GLU A 276 0.72 -1.02 -10.53
N VAL A 277 0.72 -1.41 -11.80
CA VAL A 277 1.92 -1.48 -12.64
C VAL A 277 1.63 -0.75 -13.94
N ASP A 278 2.46 0.23 -14.26
CA ASP A 278 2.38 0.92 -15.53
C ASP A 278 2.74 -0.02 -16.70
N LYS A 279 2.07 0.15 -17.83
CA LYS A 279 2.28 -0.67 -19.03
C LYS A 279 3.73 -0.63 -19.53
N GLU A 280 4.43 0.48 -19.33
CA GLU A 280 5.85 0.65 -19.68
C GLU A 280 6.77 -0.22 -18.81
N GLN A 281 6.30 -0.62 -17.63
CA GLN A 281 7.06 -1.42 -16.66
C GLN A 281 6.68 -2.91 -16.65
N LEU A 282 5.92 -3.37 -17.64
CA LEU A 282 5.51 -4.78 -17.75
C LEU A 282 6.71 -5.75 -17.88
N SER A 283 7.85 -5.29 -18.36
CA SER A 283 9.11 -6.06 -18.37
C SER A 283 9.56 -6.49 -16.97
N ASP A 284 9.12 -5.80 -15.92
CA ASP A 284 9.49 -6.08 -14.53
C ASP A 284 8.58 -7.11 -13.85
N PHE A 285 7.55 -7.62 -14.51
CA PHE A 285 6.61 -8.59 -13.93
C PHE A 285 7.29 -9.79 -13.28
N THR A 286 8.33 -10.33 -13.90
CA THR A 286 9.08 -11.47 -13.32
C THR A 286 9.71 -11.09 -11.99
N ARG A 287 10.21 -9.86 -11.85
CA ARG A 287 10.78 -9.34 -10.59
C ARG A 287 9.68 -9.17 -9.54
N ILE A 288 8.55 -8.56 -9.93
CA ILE A 288 7.39 -8.38 -9.06
C ILE A 288 6.89 -9.73 -8.56
N ILE A 289 6.72 -10.71 -9.44
CA ILE A 289 6.31 -12.07 -9.08
C ILE A 289 7.26 -12.70 -8.06
N ARG A 290 8.58 -12.58 -8.26
CA ARG A 290 9.59 -13.12 -7.33
C ARG A 290 9.51 -12.47 -5.94
N LEU A 291 9.25 -11.17 -5.86
CA LEU A 291 9.07 -10.46 -4.59
C LEU A 291 7.82 -10.91 -3.82
N LEU A 292 6.78 -11.37 -4.55
CA LEU A 292 5.48 -11.70 -3.98
C LEU A 292 5.28 -13.20 -3.75
N LYS A 293 6.03 -14.05 -4.44
CA LYS A 293 5.81 -15.50 -4.55
C LYS A 293 5.61 -16.22 -3.21
N HIS A 294 6.34 -15.81 -2.18
CA HIS A 294 6.31 -16.45 -0.86
C HIS A 294 5.46 -15.71 0.17
N LYS A 295 4.83 -14.58 -0.23
CA LYS A 295 3.98 -13.81 0.67
C LYS A 295 2.65 -14.52 0.92
N LYS A 296 2.13 -14.42 2.14
CA LYS A 296 0.85 -15.02 2.55
C LYS A 296 -0.35 -14.34 1.93
N GLN A 297 -0.24 -13.03 1.68
CA GLN A 297 -1.33 -12.27 1.08
C GLN A 297 -1.59 -12.72 -0.36
N LYS A 298 -2.81 -12.46 -0.81
CA LYS A 298 -3.23 -12.63 -2.19
C LYS A 298 -3.07 -11.29 -2.92
N PHE A 299 -2.42 -11.31 -4.08
CA PHE A 299 -2.08 -10.11 -4.83
C PHE A 299 -2.82 -10.08 -6.17
N ILE A 300 -3.44 -8.95 -6.45
CA ILE A 300 -3.88 -8.60 -7.80
C ILE A 300 -2.86 -7.61 -8.36
N ILE A 301 -2.16 -8.01 -9.43
CA ILE A 301 -1.36 -7.08 -10.23
C ILE A 301 -2.31 -6.42 -11.21
N PHE A 302 -2.45 -5.11 -11.09
CA PHE A 302 -3.39 -4.32 -11.85
C PHE A 302 -2.69 -3.49 -12.92
N VAL A 303 -3.11 -3.65 -14.16
CA VAL A 303 -2.62 -2.86 -15.31
C VAL A 303 -3.80 -2.08 -15.89
N ASP A 304 -3.78 -0.77 -15.69
CA ASP A 304 -4.86 0.09 -16.19
C ASP A 304 -4.57 0.59 -17.62
N ASP A 305 -5.64 0.75 -18.41
CA ASP A 305 -5.65 1.23 -19.81
C ASP A 305 -4.63 0.52 -20.73
N LEU A 306 -4.60 -0.81 -20.66
CA LEU A 306 -3.68 -1.66 -21.41
C LEU A 306 -3.92 -1.55 -22.92
N VAL A 307 -2.98 -0.96 -23.63
CA VAL A 307 -2.96 -0.85 -25.09
C VAL A 307 -1.50 -0.92 -25.54
N PHE A 308 -1.20 -1.76 -26.53
CA PHE A 308 0.14 -1.91 -27.09
C PHE A 308 0.26 -1.26 -28.47
N ALA A 309 1.43 -0.73 -28.78
CA ALA A 309 1.86 -0.45 -30.15
C ALA A 309 2.35 -1.75 -30.82
N GLU A 310 2.44 -1.77 -32.15
CA GLU A 310 3.04 -2.91 -32.84
C GLU A 310 4.51 -3.07 -32.41
N ASN A 311 4.91 -4.33 -32.13
CA ASN A 311 6.28 -4.72 -31.72
C ASN A 311 6.77 -4.13 -30.38
N GLU A 312 5.88 -3.88 -29.45
CA GLU A 312 6.25 -3.39 -28.11
C GLU A 312 6.81 -4.52 -27.24
N ALA A 313 7.97 -4.28 -26.61
CA ALA A 313 8.59 -5.26 -25.69
C ALA A 313 7.66 -5.66 -24.54
N SER A 314 6.85 -4.72 -24.06
CA SER A 314 5.83 -4.91 -23.02
C SER A 314 4.77 -5.96 -23.41
N TYR A 315 4.40 -6.03 -24.69
CA TYR A 315 3.48 -7.06 -25.21
C TYR A 315 4.08 -8.45 -25.08
N SER A 316 5.33 -8.64 -25.50
CA SER A 316 6.03 -9.92 -25.41
C SER A 316 6.24 -10.36 -23.95
N ALA A 317 6.49 -9.41 -23.05
CA ALA A 317 6.62 -9.68 -21.63
C ALA A 317 5.30 -10.19 -21.04
N LEU A 318 4.18 -9.50 -21.29
CA LEU A 318 2.87 -9.91 -20.77
C LEU A 318 2.42 -11.24 -21.38
N LYS A 319 2.62 -11.46 -22.70
CA LYS A 319 2.34 -12.74 -23.36
C LYS A 319 3.06 -13.90 -22.68
N THR A 320 4.35 -13.74 -22.43
CA THR A 320 5.20 -14.73 -21.75
C THR A 320 4.67 -15.11 -20.36
N ILE A 321 4.18 -14.13 -19.61
CA ILE A 321 3.67 -14.33 -18.25
C ILE A 321 2.31 -15.01 -18.24
N LEU A 322 1.41 -14.61 -19.14
CA LEU A 322 0.09 -15.23 -19.26
C LEU A 322 0.16 -16.66 -19.80
N GLU A 323 1.15 -17.01 -20.63
CA GLU A 323 1.37 -18.36 -21.17
C GLU A 323 1.92 -19.35 -20.15
N GLY A 324 2.49 -18.87 -19.04
CA GLY A 324 3.16 -19.72 -18.04
C GLY A 324 4.38 -20.39 -18.64
N ARG A 325 5.56 -19.75 -18.57
CA ARG A 325 6.82 -20.43 -18.86
C ARG A 325 7.21 -21.35 -17.70
N VAL A 326 8.43 -21.89 -17.74
CA VAL A 326 9.01 -22.89 -16.82
C VAL A 326 8.69 -22.63 -15.33
N GLU A 327 8.52 -21.38 -14.90
CA GLU A 327 7.99 -21.02 -13.58
C GLU A 327 6.46 -20.90 -13.66
N ASN A 328 5.76 -21.79 -12.98
CA ASN A 328 4.30 -21.66 -12.81
C ASN A 328 3.95 -20.34 -12.11
N ARG A 329 2.84 -19.73 -12.52
CA ARG A 329 2.29 -18.59 -11.80
C ARG A 329 2.04 -19.00 -10.33
N PRO A 330 2.54 -18.24 -9.35
CA PRO A 330 2.25 -18.51 -7.95
C PRO A 330 0.74 -18.44 -7.66
N ASP A 331 0.25 -19.31 -6.79
CA ASP A 331 -1.17 -19.39 -6.42
C ASP A 331 -1.69 -18.16 -5.65
N ASN A 332 -0.79 -17.27 -5.27
CA ASN A 332 -1.12 -16.02 -4.55
C ASN A 332 -1.13 -14.78 -5.46
N ILE A 333 -1.06 -14.92 -6.79
CA ILE A 333 -1.02 -13.79 -7.72
C ILE A 333 -2.04 -13.97 -8.85
N LEU A 334 -2.86 -12.93 -9.09
CA LEU A 334 -3.69 -12.77 -10.29
C LEU A 334 -3.32 -11.47 -11.02
N ILE A 335 -3.63 -11.43 -12.31
CA ILE A 335 -3.47 -10.23 -13.14
C ILE A 335 -4.85 -9.76 -13.56
N TYR A 336 -5.18 -8.52 -13.21
CA TYR A 336 -6.37 -7.83 -13.70
C TYR A 336 -5.93 -6.68 -14.59
N ALA A 337 -6.47 -6.62 -15.78
CA ALA A 337 -6.17 -5.53 -16.71
C ALA A 337 -7.45 -4.86 -17.21
N THR A 338 -7.37 -3.57 -17.50
CA THR A 338 -8.44 -2.86 -18.19
C THR A 338 -7.99 -2.39 -19.55
N THR A 339 -8.91 -2.28 -20.48
CA THR A 339 -8.67 -1.67 -21.78
C THR A 339 -9.93 -0.99 -22.32
N ASN A 340 -9.73 0.05 -23.12
CA ASN A 340 -10.83 0.71 -23.82
C ASN A 340 -11.04 0.17 -25.24
N ARG A 341 -10.24 -0.81 -25.65
CA ARG A 341 -10.26 -1.40 -26.99
C ARG A 341 -10.57 -2.89 -26.93
N ARG A 342 -11.30 -3.38 -27.91
CA ARG A 342 -11.55 -4.83 -28.06
C ARG A 342 -10.27 -5.59 -28.41
N HIS A 343 -9.38 -4.94 -29.13
CA HIS A 343 -8.07 -5.46 -29.51
C HIS A 343 -6.98 -4.68 -28.79
N LEU A 344 -6.10 -5.38 -28.08
CA LEU A 344 -5.07 -4.79 -27.22
C LEU A 344 -3.93 -4.12 -28.02
N VAL A 345 -3.77 -4.44 -29.31
CA VAL A 345 -2.72 -3.88 -30.18
C VAL A 345 -3.33 -2.91 -31.19
N GLN A 346 -2.68 -1.76 -31.38
CA GLN A 346 -3.08 -0.76 -32.38
C GLN A 346 -2.70 -1.23 -33.78
N GLU A 347 -3.64 -1.16 -34.71
CA GLU A 347 -3.36 -1.31 -36.15
C GLU A 347 -2.85 0.03 -36.71
N LYS A 348 -1.64 0.04 -37.29
CA LYS A 348 -1.25 1.11 -38.20
C LYS A 348 -1.75 0.70 -39.58
N PHE A 349 -2.71 1.44 -40.12
CA PHE A 349 -3.07 1.34 -41.54
C PHE A 349 -1.90 1.89 -42.34
N SER A 350 -0.95 1.02 -42.74
CA SER A 350 -0.08 1.30 -43.86
C SER A 350 -0.69 0.60 -45.09
N ASP A 351 -1.09 1.39 -46.07
CA ASP A 351 -1.51 0.88 -47.36
C ASP A 351 -0.41 -0.01 -47.94
N GLY A 352 -0.64 -1.31 -48.07
CA GLY A 352 0.19 -2.11 -48.90
C GLY A 352 0.38 -3.60 -48.69
N ASP A 353 0.08 -4.21 -47.51
CA ASP A 353 0.36 -5.64 -47.32
C ASP A 353 -0.81 -6.41 -46.68
N GLU A 354 -1.69 -6.96 -47.53
CA GLU A 354 -2.82 -7.82 -47.11
C GLU A 354 -2.38 -9.20 -46.55
N ILE A 355 -1.16 -9.64 -46.75
CA ILE A 355 -0.69 -10.98 -46.40
C ILE A 355 -0.21 -11.03 -44.94
N HIS A 356 0.41 -9.96 -44.41
CA HIS A 356 0.83 -9.88 -43.01
C HIS A 356 -0.29 -9.54 -42.03
N SER A 357 -1.46 -9.10 -42.55
CA SER A 357 -2.58 -8.68 -41.70
C SER A 357 -3.32 -9.84 -41.00
N LYS A 358 -3.30 -11.07 -41.56
CA LYS A 358 -3.98 -12.23 -40.98
C LYS A 358 -3.21 -12.84 -39.82
N ASP A 359 -1.90 -13.05 -39.94
CA ASP A 359 -1.06 -13.61 -38.90
C ASP A 359 -1.00 -12.66 -37.69
N THR A 360 -0.94 -11.36 -37.94
CA THR A 360 -0.98 -10.32 -36.89
C THR A 360 -2.34 -10.26 -36.20
N LYS A 361 -3.45 -10.53 -36.91
CA LYS A 361 -4.80 -10.57 -36.32
C LYS A 361 -4.99 -11.79 -35.41
N GLU A 362 -4.50 -12.94 -35.81
CA GLU A 362 -4.56 -14.16 -34.99
C GLU A 362 -3.66 -14.05 -33.74
N GLU A 363 -2.49 -13.45 -33.86
CA GLU A 363 -1.63 -13.17 -32.70
C GLU A 363 -2.25 -12.15 -31.72
N LYS A 364 -2.94 -11.14 -32.25
CA LYS A 364 -3.62 -10.07 -31.47
C LYS A 364 -4.84 -10.59 -30.70
N LEU A 365 -5.61 -11.52 -31.26
CA LEU A 365 -6.71 -12.22 -30.57
C LEU A 365 -6.17 -13.11 -29.43
N SER A 366 -5.01 -13.69 -29.64
CA SER A 366 -4.40 -14.66 -28.75
C SER A 366 -4.03 -14.12 -27.35
N LEU A 367 -3.78 -12.81 -27.17
CA LEU A 367 -3.47 -12.25 -25.84
C LEU A 367 -4.70 -12.09 -24.94
N ALA A 368 -5.83 -11.64 -25.51
CA ALA A 368 -7.09 -11.51 -24.77
C ALA A 368 -7.59 -12.89 -24.28
N ASP A 369 -7.44 -13.93 -25.11
CA ASP A 369 -7.83 -15.30 -24.80
C ASP A 369 -7.00 -15.90 -23.65
N ARG A 370 -5.79 -15.41 -23.44
CA ARG A 370 -4.90 -15.86 -22.34
C ARG A 370 -5.26 -15.32 -20.97
N PHE A 371 -6.09 -14.29 -20.89
CA PHE A 371 -6.58 -13.82 -19.58
C PHE A 371 -7.53 -14.81 -18.92
N GLY A 372 -8.11 -15.75 -19.65
CA GLY A 372 -9.03 -16.76 -19.13
C GLY A 372 -10.46 -16.24 -18.94
N ILE A 373 -10.67 -15.03 -18.42
CA ILE A 373 -11.99 -14.40 -18.33
C ILE A 373 -11.90 -12.98 -18.90
N THR A 374 -12.78 -12.68 -19.87
CA THR A 374 -12.92 -11.35 -20.45
C THR A 374 -14.31 -10.80 -20.16
N ILE A 375 -14.40 -9.64 -19.52
CA ILE A 375 -15.65 -9.00 -19.08
C ILE A 375 -15.86 -7.68 -19.81
N SER A 376 -17.05 -7.52 -20.41
CA SER A 376 -17.36 -6.38 -21.28
C SER A 376 -18.16 -5.30 -20.58
N PHE A 377 -17.62 -4.08 -20.55
CA PHE A 377 -18.27 -2.89 -20.00
C PHE A 377 -18.71 -1.95 -21.12
N PHE A 378 -19.88 -2.18 -21.68
CA PHE A 378 -20.41 -1.35 -22.76
C PHE A 378 -21.02 -0.04 -22.23
N ALA A 379 -21.01 0.99 -23.08
CA ALA A 379 -21.71 2.24 -22.76
C ALA A 379 -23.19 1.96 -22.46
N PRO A 380 -23.78 2.57 -21.42
CA PRO A 380 -25.17 2.35 -21.06
C PRO A 380 -26.10 2.93 -22.13
N ASP A 381 -27.20 2.24 -22.40
CA ASP A 381 -28.31 2.83 -23.15
C ASP A 381 -28.95 3.96 -22.32
N GLN A 382 -29.90 4.67 -22.92
CA GLN A 382 -30.55 5.80 -22.25
C GLN A 382 -31.25 5.39 -20.95
N LYS A 383 -31.92 4.24 -20.95
CA LYS A 383 -32.67 3.75 -19.77
C LYS A 383 -31.69 3.42 -18.63
N LYS A 384 -30.63 2.70 -18.91
CA LYS A 384 -29.57 2.34 -17.95
C LYS A 384 -28.86 3.60 -17.44
N TYR A 385 -28.57 4.57 -18.33
CA TYR A 385 -27.96 5.84 -17.94
C TYR A 385 -28.83 6.61 -16.92
N LEU A 386 -30.13 6.75 -17.20
CA LEU A 386 -31.07 7.42 -16.30
C LEU A 386 -31.24 6.66 -14.97
N THR A 387 -31.21 5.33 -14.99
CA THR A 387 -31.18 4.51 -13.75
C THR A 387 -29.95 4.80 -12.90
N ILE A 388 -28.77 4.97 -13.53
CA ILE A 388 -27.54 5.34 -12.83
C ILE A 388 -27.68 6.76 -12.22
N VAL A 389 -28.22 7.70 -12.97
CA VAL A 389 -28.50 9.08 -12.49
C VAL A 389 -29.45 9.07 -11.29
N ASP A 390 -30.56 8.33 -11.37
CA ASP A 390 -31.53 8.19 -10.28
C ASP A 390 -30.87 7.62 -9.01
N SER A 391 -30.07 6.59 -9.17
CA SER A 391 -29.36 5.97 -8.05
C SER A 391 -28.34 6.89 -7.40
N LEU A 392 -27.55 7.61 -8.19
CA LEU A 392 -26.58 8.58 -7.71
C LEU A 392 -27.26 9.78 -7.01
N ALA A 393 -28.34 10.31 -7.56
CA ALA A 393 -29.12 11.37 -6.94
C ALA A 393 -29.67 10.95 -5.57
N LYS A 394 -30.22 9.72 -5.50
CA LYS A 394 -30.74 9.15 -4.26
C LYS A 394 -29.64 8.96 -3.21
N SER A 395 -28.48 8.42 -3.59
CA SER A 395 -27.36 8.18 -2.66
C SER A 395 -26.81 9.48 -2.06
N ARG A 396 -26.93 10.60 -2.79
CA ARG A 396 -26.50 11.93 -2.32
C ARG A 396 -27.60 12.78 -1.69
N GLY A 397 -28.80 12.22 -1.54
CA GLY A 397 -29.93 12.92 -0.94
C GLY A 397 -30.44 14.11 -1.77
N ILE A 398 -30.20 14.13 -3.08
CA ILE A 398 -30.68 15.18 -3.98
C ILE A 398 -32.17 14.93 -4.24
N ASN A 399 -33.01 15.85 -3.74
CA ASN A 399 -34.45 15.75 -3.87
C ASN A 399 -34.94 16.78 -4.87
N VAL A 400 -35.01 16.39 -6.13
CA VAL A 400 -35.54 17.18 -7.24
C VAL A 400 -36.60 16.38 -8.00
N ASP A 401 -37.47 17.08 -8.75
CA ASP A 401 -38.43 16.39 -9.59
C ASP A 401 -37.76 15.46 -10.60
N LYS A 402 -38.33 14.27 -10.74
CA LYS A 402 -37.72 13.22 -11.57
C LYS A 402 -37.68 13.58 -13.07
N GLU A 403 -38.71 14.25 -13.58
CA GLU A 403 -38.76 14.69 -14.97
C GLU A 403 -37.67 15.74 -15.24
N TYR A 404 -37.50 16.67 -14.29
CA TYR A 404 -36.45 17.68 -14.33
C TYR A 404 -35.07 17.00 -14.30
N LEU A 405 -34.82 16.10 -13.35
CA LEU A 405 -33.56 15.35 -13.22
C LEU A 405 -33.19 14.65 -14.54
N HIS A 406 -34.16 13.94 -15.13
CA HIS A 406 -33.93 13.20 -16.38
C HIS A 406 -33.69 14.13 -17.58
N SER A 407 -34.46 15.23 -17.67
CA SER A 407 -34.31 16.18 -18.77
C SER A 407 -32.94 16.85 -18.76
N GLU A 408 -32.47 17.26 -17.57
CA GLU A 408 -31.16 17.89 -17.43
C GLU A 408 -29.99 16.85 -17.63
N ALA A 409 -30.16 15.63 -17.14
CA ALA A 409 -29.19 14.55 -17.40
C ALA A 409 -29.02 14.24 -18.90
N LEU A 410 -30.13 14.26 -19.67
CA LEU A 410 -30.09 14.05 -21.12
C LEU A 410 -29.51 15.24 -21.89
N LYS A 411 -29.66 16.47 -21.38
CA LYS A 411 -28.94 17.63 -21.91
C LYS A 411 -27.45 17.52 -21.64
N TRP A 412 -27.09 17.15 -20.40
CA TRP A 412 -25.69 16.95 -19.99
C TRP A 412 -24.95 15.94 -20.85
N GLU A 413 -25.56 14.76 -21.13
CA GLU A 413 -24.94 13.73 -21.96
C GLU A 413 -24.59 14.21 -23.38
N LYS A 414 -25.47 15.06 -23.97
CA LYS A 414 -25.27 15.61 -25.31
C LYS A 414 -24.12 16.60 -25.37
N TRP A 415 -23.88 17.31 -24.28
CA TRP A 415 -22.87 18.37 -24.23
C TRP A 415 -21.54 17.88 -23.67
N HIS A 416 -21.53 16.72 -22.94
CA HIS A 416 -20.38 16.18 -22.25
C HIS A 416 -20.23 14.69 -22.55
N ASN A 417 -19.25 14.30 -23.35
CA ASN A 417 -18.70 12.93 -23.52
C ASN A 417 -19.69 11.74 -23.57
N GLY A 418 -20.99 11.95 -23.83
CA GLY A 418 -21.98 10.87 -23.97
C GLY A 418 -22.39 10.18 -22.66
N ARG A 419 -23.04 9.02 -22.81
CA ARG A 419 -23.60 8.24 -21.69
C ARG A 419 -22.53 7.35 -21.05
N SER A 420 -22.25 7.63 -19.78
CA SER A 420 -21.40 6.77 -18.95
C SER A 420 -21.66 7.02 -17.47
N PRO A 421 -21.33 6.07 -16.56
CA PRO A 421 -21.35 6.33 -15.12
C PRO A 421 -20.51 7.55 -14.71
N ARG A 422 -19.41 7.80 -15.39
CA ARG A 422 -18.57 8.99 -15.15
C ARG A 422 -19.33 10.28 -15.48
N SER A 423 -19.98 10.35 -16.65
CA SER A 423 -20.76 11.54 -17.02
C SER A 423 -22.00 11.72 -16.12
N ALA A 424 -22.63 10.63 -15.67
CA ALA A 424 -23.71 10.68 -14.70
C ALA A 424 -23.23 11.24 -13.35
N ARG A 425 -22.06 10.81 -12.85
CA ARG A 425 -21.48 11.34 -11.60
C ARG A 425 -21.15 12.83 -11.73
N GLN A 426 -20.49 13.23 -12.82
CA GLN A 426 -20.18 14.63 -13.09
C GLN A 426 -21.45 15.50 -13.17
N PHE A 427 -22.52 15.00 -13.77
CA PHE A 427 -23.80 15.67 -13.78
C PHE A 427 -24.36 15.85 -12.37
N ILE A 428 -24.34 14.80 -11.55
CA ILE A 428 -24.84 14.86 -10.17
C ILE A 428 -23.97 15.77 -9.31
N ASP A 429 -22.64 15.79 -9.50
CA ASP A 429 -21.73 16.73 -8.83
C ASP A 429 -22.12 18.18 -9.16
N TRP A 430 -22.34 18.48 -10.43
CA TRP A 430 -22.78 19.80 -10.87
C TRP A 430 -24.16 20.16 -10.32
N LEU A 431 -25.13 19.25 -10.41
CA LEU A 431 -26.49 19.48 -9.92
C LEU A 431 -26.54 19.76 -8.41
N GLN A 432 -25.70 19.07 -7.65
CA GLN A 432 -25.58 19.26 -6.20
C GLN A 432 -25.09 20.68 -5.86
N GLY A 433 -24.13 21.22 -6.64
CA GLY A 433 -23.70 22.61 -6.53
C GLY A 433 -24.81 23.59 -6.80
N GLU A 434 -25.54 23.43 -7.91
CA GLU A 434 -26.66 24.31 -8.30
C GLU A 434 -27.80 24.31 -7.28
N VAL A 435 -28.15 23.15 -6.71
CA VAL A 435 -29.22 23.03 -5.69
C VAL A 435 -28.75 23.61 -4.36
N GLY A 436 -27.44 23.41 -4.01
CA GLY A 436 -26.83 23.99 -2.81
C GLY A 436 -26.84 25.52 -2.82
N ASP A 437 -26.48 26.15 -3.94
CA ASP A 437 -26.44 27.58 -4.09
C ASP A 437 -27.88 28.22 -3.99
N ARG A 438 -28.89 27.50 -4.43
CA ARG A 438 -30.29 27.95 -4.27
C ARG A 438 -30.79 27.92 -2.83
N CYS A 439 -30.20 27.11 -1.96
CA CYS A 439 -30.53 27.06 -0.53
C CYS A 439 -29.85 28.15 0.29
N TYR A 440 -28.80 28.79 -0.21
CA TYR A 440 -28.04 29.86 0.46
C TYR A 440 -28.36 31.25 -0.11
N GLY A 441 -29.22 31.35 -1.13
CA GLY A 441 -29.59 32.59 -1.84
C GLY A 441 -30.98 33.17 -1.50
N ASN A 442 -31.55 32.80 -0.37
CA ASN A 442 -32.79 33.40 0.17
C ASN A 442 -32.58 33.95 1.57
#